data_892f4e9b09cbecde84b160cb8ff0d918
#
_entry.id   892f4e9b09cbecde84b160cb8ff0d918
#
_cell.length_a   1.000
_cell.length_b   1.000
_cell.length_c   1.000
_cell.angle_alpha   90.00
_cell.angle_beta   90.00
_cell.angle_gamma   90.00
#
_symmetry.space_group_name_H-M   'P 1'
#
loop_
_entity.id
_entity.type
_entity.pdbx_description
1 polymer ?
#
loop_
_entity_poly.entity_id
_entity_poly.type
_entity_poly.pdbx_seq_one_letter_code
_entity_poly.pdbx_strand_id
1 'polypeptide(L)'
;YSIENEKYKKEVYSALITVNFEKKKLEQLLKDKGIEFFSKKGPKTLIIPIINFQERLILWDDPNPWFDIWLRRPLDSNLNLFTLPAGEADDLITLSAEDALNLKYFKIKKLAKKYEATQAYILLVNVENINEEFYIRLIAYDGFTQEIIFSTKKEVTDVTVLNNDLNKLADNFADFSDNLWVKDNLDIINKELTMIAEV
;
A
#
# COMPACT_ATOMS: atom_id res chain seq x y z
N TYR A 1 -5.93 -21.59 -15.57
CA TYR A 1 -7.26 -21.00 -15.80
C TYR A 1 -8.33 -21.91 -15.23
N SER A 2 -9.43 -21.36 -14.77
CA SER A 2 -10.65 -22.07 -14.43
C SER A 2 -11.79 -21.55 -15.30
N ILE A 3 -12.72 -22.45 -15.64
CA ILE A 3 -13.94 -22.09 -16.37
C ILE A 3 -15.10 -22.35 -15.43
N GLU A 4 -15.92 -21.33 -15.22
CA GLU A 4 -17.05 -21.37 -14.30
C GLU A 4 -18.31 -20.84 -14.99
N ASN A 5 -19.48 -21.26 -14.46
CA ASN A 5 -20.77 -20.74 -14.94
C ASN A 5 -21.02 -20.93 -16.44
N GLU A 6 -20.64 -22.08 -16.99
CA GLU A 6 -20.92 -22.41 -18.37
C GLU A 6 -22.43 -22.48 -18.64
N LYS A 7 -22.89 -21.79 -19.67
CA LYS A 7 -24.29 -21.79 -20.12
C LYS A 7 -24.36 -21.88 -21.63
N TYR A 8 -25.19 -22.80 -22.09
CA TYR A 8 -25.55 -22.89 -23.51
C TYR A 8 -27.03 -22.62 -23.67
N LYS A 9 -27.40 -21.56 -24.37
CA LYS A 9 -28.78 -21.18 -24.61
C LYS A 9 -28.94 -20.53 -25.97
N LYS A 10 -29.89 -21.05 -26.80
CA LYS A 10 -30.20 -20.49 -28.15
C LYS A 10 -28.95 -20.30 -29.00
N GLU A 11 -28.13 -21.34 -29.15
CA GLU A 11 -26.91 -21.34 -29.96
C GLU A 11 -25.79 -20.40 -29.44
N VAL A 12 -25.97 -19.77 -28.29
CA VAL A 12 -24.95 -18.94 -27.64
C VAL A 12 -24.33 -19.68 -26.45
N TYR A 13 -23.04 -19.87 -26.52
CA TYR A 13 -22.24 -20.36 -25.40
C TYR A 13 -21.70 -19.18 -24.60
N SER A 14 -21.87 -19.19 -23.30
CA SER A 14 -21.28 -18.21 -22.39
C SER A 14 -20.63 -18.93 -21.22
N ALA A 15 -19.41 -18.51 -20.86
CA ALA A 15 -18.66 -19.00 -19.73
C ALA A 15 -17.90 -17.86 -19.06
N LEU A 16 -17.73 -17.95 -17.74
CA LEU A 16 -16.81 -17.10 -17.02
C LEU A 16 -15.44 -17.80 -17.01
N ILE A 17 -14.45 -17.18 -17.64
CA ILE A 17 -13.08 -17.69 -17.65
C ILE A 17 -12.24 -16.84 -16.70
N THR A 18 -11.76 -17.44 -15.63
CA THR A 18 -10.80 -16.81 -14.74
C THR A 18 -9.39 -17.26 -15.11
N VAL A 19 -8.54 -16.30 -15.50
CA VAL A 19 -7.15 -16.55 -15.86
C VAL A 19 -6.26 -15.95 -14.79
N ASN A 20 -5.55 -16.80 -14.05
CA ASN A 20 -4.55 -16.37 -13.08
C ASN A 20 -3.18 -16.38 -13.75
N PHE A 21 -2.54 -15.24 -13.80
CA PHE A 21 -1.17 -15.12 -14.30
C PHE A 21 -0.19 -15.09 -13.13
N GLU A 22 0.86 -15.92 -13.20
CA GLU A 22 2.01 -15.74 -12.33
C GLU A 22 2.75 -14.47 -12.76
N LYS A 23 2.78 -13.45 -11.90
CA LYS A 23 3.38 -12.13 -12.19
C LYS A 23 4.76 -12.26 -12.85
N LYS A 24 5.66 -13.05 -12.27
CA LYS A 24 7.03 -13.25 -12.81
C LYS A 24 7.04 -13.84 -14.21
N LYS A 25 6.16 -14.81 -14.50
CA LYS A 25 6.08 -15.41 -15.84
C LYS A 25 5.50 -14.44 -16.86
N LEU A 26 4.53 -13.63 -16.44
CA LEU A 26 3.96 -12.60 -17.30
C LEU A 26 5.01 -11.53 -17.61
N GLU A 27 5.72 -11.02 -16.62
CA GLU A 27 6.81 -10.05 -16.79
C GLU A 27 7.89 -10.58 -17.75
N GLN A 28 8.29 -11.85 -17.58
CA GLN A 28 9.26 -12.46 -18.48
C GLN A 28 8.73 -12.59 -19.90
N LEU A 29 7.48 -13.03 -20.07
CA LEU A 29 6.85 -13.15 -21.38
C LEU A 29 6.76 -11.80 -22.11
N LEU A 30 6.39 -10.74 -21.38
CA LEU A 30 6.29 -9.39 -21.92
C LEU A 30 7.68 -8.87 -22.31
N LYS A 31 8.69 -9.08 -21.47
CA LYS A 31 10.08 -8.73 -21.73
C LYS A 31 10.64 -9.47 -22.97
N ASP A 32 10.37 -10.76 -23.10
CA ASP A 32 10.81 -11.58 -24.26
C ASP A 32 10.15 -11.12 -25.57
N LYS A 33 9.00 -10.49 -25.47
CA LYS A 33 8.29 -9.88 -26.61
C LYS A 33 8.64 -8.41 -26.86
N GLY A 34 9.59 -7.85 -26.09
CA GLY A 34 9.98 -6.44 -26.18
C GLY A 34 8.87 -5.47 -25.69
N ILE A 35 7.87 -5.98 -25.00
CA ILE A 35 6.80 -5.16 -24.41
C ILE A 35 7.27 -4.72 -23.03
N GLU A 36 7.74 -3.49 -22.91
CA GLU A 36 8.07 -2.86 -21.64
C GLU A 36 6.79 -2.49 -20.89
N PHE A 37 6.03 -3.50 -20.52
CA PHE A 37 4.84 -3.33 -19.71
C PHE A 37 5.30 -3.03 -18.27
N PHE A 38 5.00 -1.85 -17.75
CA PHE A 38 5.41 -1.36 -16.42
C PHE A 38 6.88 -0.97 -16.25
N SER A 39 7.51 -0.40 -17.25
CA SER A 39 8.81 0.24 -17.07
C SER A 39 8.74 1.51 -16.19
N LYS A 40 7.58 2.12 -16.06
CA LYS A 40 7.37 3.23 -15.12
C LYS A 40 6.99 2.67 -13.75
N LYS A 41 7.98 2.56 -12.89
CA LYS A 41 7.71 2.44 -11.46
C LYS A 41 6.89 3.66 -11.01
N GLY A 42 5.97 3.41 -10.08
CA GLY A 42 5.21 4.47 -9.43
C GLY A 42 6.12 5.45 -8.67
N PRO A 43 5.55 6.49 -8.10
CA PRO A 43 6.31 7.48 -7.36
C PRO A 43 7.00 6.86 -6.15
N LYS A 44 8.18 7.40 -5.81
CA LYS A 44 8.82 7.07 -4.54
C LYS A 44 8.00 7.66 -3.41
N THR A 45 7.46 6.80 -2.55
CA THR A 45 6.48 7.14 -1.53
C THR A 45 7.04 6.86 -0.14
N LEU A 46 7.10 7.89 0.70
CA LEU A 46 7.49 7.75 2.10
C LEU A 46 6.33 7.18 2.91
N ILE A 47 6.56 6.07 3.59
CA ILE A 47 5.63 5.48 4.55
C ILE A 47 5.98 5.95 5.96
N ILE A 48 5.01 6.51 6.67
CA ILE A 48 5.13 6.99 8.05
C ILE A 48 4.18 6.13 8.91
N PRO A 49 4.67 5.01 9.47
CA PRO A 49 3.83 4.06 10.19
C PRO A 49 3.69 4.47 11.67
N ILE A 50 2.49 4.83 12.06
CA ILE A 50 2.12 5.20 13.44
C ILE A 50 1.21 4.13 14.02
N ILE A 51 1.47 3.71 15.24
CA ILE A 51 0.55 2.87 16.01
C ILE A 51 0.05 3.64 17.23
N ASN A 52 -1.25 3.63 17.44
CA ASN A 52 -1.90 4.10 18.65
C ASN A 52 -2.33 2.89 19.48
N PHE A 53 -1.64 2.68 20.57
CA PHE A 53 -1.91 1.59 21.49
C PHE A 53 -2.14 2.15 22.89
N GLN A 54 -3.31 1.89 23.48
CA GLN A 54 -3.69 2.40 24.80
C GLN A 54 -3.50 3.93 24.94
N GLU A 55 -4.01 4.67 23.96
CA GLU A 55 -3.90 6.14 23.89
C GLU A 55 -2.46 6.69 23.74
N ARG A 56 -1.49 5.82 23.56
CA ARG A 56 -0.10 6.19 23.28
C ARG A 56 0.18 6.11 21.79
N LEU A 57 0.56 7.24 21.22
CA LEU A 57 1.03 7.32 19.83
C LEU A 57 2.52 6.97 19.77
N ILE A 58 2.83 5.95 18.98
CA ILE A 58 4.19 5.45 18.80
C ILE A 58 4.56 5.62 17.32
N LEU A 59 5.61 6.37 17.06
CA LEU A 59 6.20 6.54 15.71
C LEU A 59 7.67 6.13 15.74
N TRP A 60 8.49 6.78 16.57
CA TRP A 60 9.93 6.56 16.65
C TRP A 60 10.36 5.69 17.83
N ASP A 61 9.47 5.53 18.83
CA ASP A 61 9.77 4.74 20.03
C ASP A 61 9.83 3.23 19.71
N ASP A 62 10.72 2.52 20.40
CA ASP A 62 10.80 1.07 20.36
C ASP A 62 10.11 0.47 21.64
N PRO A 63 9.26 -0.55 21.49
CA PRO A 63 8.91 -1.27 20.25
C PRO A 63 7.80 -0.60 19.44
N ASN A 64 7.98 -0.52 18.12
CA ASN A 64 6.92 -0.18 17.18
C ASN A 64 6.69 -1.35 16.21
N PRO A 65 5.78 -2.30 16.53
CA PRO A 65 5.56 -3.48 15.70
C PRO A 65 5.03 -3.13 14.29
N TRP A 66 4.37 -1.99 14.14
CA TRP A 66 3.87 -1.52 12.84
C TRP A 66 5.00 -1.03 11.94
N PHE A 67 5.97 -0.31 12.51
CA PHE A 67 7.19 0.10 11.81
C PHE A 67 8.02 -1.12 11.40
N ASP A 68 8.18 -2.10 12.31
CA ASP A 68 8.94 -3.32 12.06
C ASP A 68 8.40 -4.15 10.91
N ILE A 69 7.07 -4.19 10.75
CA ILE A 69 6.43 -4.88 9.64
C ILE A 69 6.81 -4.23 8.32
N TRP A 70 6.77 -2.91 8.24
CA TRP A 70 7.15 -2.19 7.03
C TRP A 70 8.65 -2.32 6.74
N LEU A 71 9.49 -2.32 7.78
CA LEU A 71 10.94 -2.48 7.64
C LEU A 71 11.34 -3.83 7.05
N ARG A 72 10.60 -4.89 7.40
CA ARG A 72 10.88 -6.26 6.92
C ARG A 72 10.31 -6.57 5.54
N ARG A 73 9.46 -5.71 5.00
CA ARG A 73 8.87 -5.91 3.67
C ARG A 73 9.88 -5.60 2.57
N PRO A 74 9.83 -6.34 1.45
CA PRO A 74 10.54 -5.92 0.25
C PRO A 74 9.84 -4.67 -0.31
N LEU A 75 10.42 -3.49 -0.07
CA LEU A 75 9.83 -2.18 -0.39
C LEU A 75 9.78 -1.90 -1.89
N ASP A 76 10.46 -2.69 -2.71
CA ASP A 76 10.54 -2.58 -4.17
C ASP A 76 9.69 -3.64 -4.91
N SER A 77 8.96 -4.47 -4.19
CA SER A 77 8.13 -5.53 -4.79
C SER A 77 6.82 -5.04 -5.40
N ASN A 78 6.44 -3.81 -5.11
CA ASN A 78 5.21 -3.15 -5.54
C ASN A 78 5.46 -2.22 -6.73
N LEU A 79 4.40 -1.78 -7.39
CA LEU A 79 4.48 -0.75 -8.42
C LEU A 79 4.97 0.57 -7.83
N ASN A 80 4.46 0.94 -6.66
CA ASN A 80 4.96 2.06 -5.87
C ASN A 80 6.27 1.69 -5.17
N LEU A 81 7.23 2.60 -5.22
CA LEU A 81 8.50 2.46 -4.52
C LEU A 81 8.35 2.99 -3.10
N PHE A 82 8.08 2.12 -2.16
CA PHE A 82 7.99 2.53 -0.76
C PHE A 82 9.38 2.78 -0.17
N THR A 83 9.48 3.75 0.71
CA THR A 83 10.66 4.02 1.54
C THR A 83 10.21 4.35 2.94
N LEU A 84 11.05 4.03 3.92
CA LEU A 84 10.81 4.31 5.34
C LEU A 84 11.82 5.34 5.82
N PRO A 85 11.44 6.21 6.76
CA PRO A 85 12.41 7.03 7.45
C PRO A 85 13.30 6.14 8.34
N ALA A 86 14.56 6.51 8.50
CA ALA A 86 15.52 5.71 9.26
C ALA A 86 15.36 5.83 10.78
N GLY A 87 14.57 6.80 11.27
CA GLY A 87 14.45 7.09 12.70
C GLY A 87 15.69 7.75 13.31
N GLU A 88 16.48 8.45 12.47
CA GLU A 88 17.63 9.22 12.93
C GLU A 88 17.21 10.46 13.73
N ALA A 89 18.12 11.04 14.50
CA ALA A 89 17.87 12.23 15.31
C ALA A 89 17.18 13.38 14.52
N ASP A 90 17.58 13.59 13.27
CA ASP A 90 16.98 14.59 12.40
C ASP A 90 15.53 14.28 12.01
N ASP A 91 15.17 13.00 11.92
CA ASP A 91 13.79 12.58 11.64
C ASP A 91 12.90 12.89 12.83
N LEU A 92 13.36 12.54 14.04
CA LEU A 92 12.67 12.82 15.30
C LEU A 92 12.42 14.32 15.50
N ILE A 93 13.44 15.14 15.19
CA ILE A 93 13.33 16.61 15.28
C ILE A 93 12.37 17.15 14.20
N THR A 94 12.37 16.54 13.02
CA THR A 94 11.58 17.03 11.88
C THR A 94 10.10 16.74 12.07
N LEU A 95 9.75 15.53 12.55
CA LEU A 95 8.35 15.08 12.63
C LEU A 95 8.11 14.27 13.91
N SER A 96 7.30 14.78 14.82
CA SER A 96 6.79 14.01 15.96
C SER A 96 5.58 13.15 15.56
N ALA A 97 5.21 12.17 16.39
CA ALA A 97 4.00 11.39 16.18
C ALA A 97 2.73 12.27 16.13
N GLU A 98 2.67 13.28 17.00
CA GLU A 98 1.55 14.25 17.00
C GLU A 98 1.53 15.12 15.74
N ASP A 99 2.70 15.55 15.25
CA ASP A 99 2.79 16.32 14.00
C ASP A 99 2.30 15.51 12.80
N ALA A 100 2.64 14.22 12.76
CA ALA A 100 2.19 13.31 11.71
C ALA A 100 0.68 13.07 11.80
N LEU A 101 0.13 12.79 13.00
CA LEU A 101 -1.30 12.63 13.22
C LEU A 101 -2.10 13.89 12.86
N ASN A 102 -1.56 15.06 13.19
CA ASN A 102 -2.16 16.35 12.83
C ASN A 102 -1.87 16.78 11.39
N LEU A 103 -1.31 15.89 10.57
CA LEU A 103 -1.04 16.09 9.15
C LEU A 103 -0.29 17.40 8.87
N LYS A 104 0.77 17.70 9.66
CA LYS A 104 1.57 18.92 9.52
C LYS A 104 2.33 18.93 8.20
N TYR A 105 1.69 19.38 7.14
CA TYR A 105 2.14 19.38 5.75
C TYR A 105 3.62 19.72 5.57
N PHE A 106 4.07 20.87 6.11
CA PHE A 106 5.45 21.30 5.91
C PHE A 106 6.51 20.38 6.52
N LYS A 107 6.16 19.76 7.68
CA LYS A 107 7.05 18.80 8.34
C LYS A 107 7.08 17.47 7.60
N ILE A 108 5.92 16.98 7.17
CA ILE A 108 5.80 15.76 6.35
C ILE A 108 6.54 15.96 5.03
N LYS A 109 6.35 17.07 4.35
CA LYS A 109 7.03 17.41 3.10
C LYS A 109 8.55 17.53 3.26
N LYS A 110 9.01 18.11 4.38
CA LYS A 110 10.44 18.20 4.69
C LYS A 110 11.04 16.81 4.88
N LEU A 111 10.34 15.93 5.61
CA LEU A 111 10.79 14.55 5.80
C LEU A 111 10.79 13.79 4.48
N ALA A 112 9.73 13.89 3.67
CA ALA A 112 9.65 13.25 2.36
C ALA A 112 10.80 13.68 1.44
N LYS A 113 11.11 14.97 1.43
CA LYS A 113 12.26 15.50 0.65
C LYS A 113 13.60 14.91 1.08
N LYS A 114 13.83 14.71 2.39
CA LYS A 114 15.06 14.06 2.91
C LYS A 114 15.24 12.66 2.31
N TYR A 115 14.13 11.94 2.13
CA TYR A 115 14.12 10.58 1.58
C TYR A 115 13.89 10.54 0.06
N GLU A 116 13.95 11.69 -0.63
CA GLU A 116 13.69 11.82 -2.07
C GLU A 116 12.35 11.26 -2.51
N ALA A 117 11.36 11.29 -1.62
CA ALA A 117 10.02 10.83 -1.89
C ALA A 117 9.16 11.95 -2.45
N THR A 118 8.36 11.63 -3.47
CA THR A 118 7.43 12.56 -4.13
C THR A 118 6.02 12.47 -3.58
N GLN A 119 5.75 11.44 -2.77
CA GLN A 119 4.51 11.21 -2.01
C GLN A 119 4.85 10.81 -0.57
N ALA A 120 3.90 10.98 0.34
CA ALA A 120 4.02 10.51 1.71
C ALA A 120 2.66 10.01 2.20
N TYR A 121 2.63 8.82 2.79
CA TYR A 121 1.43 8.26 3.42
C TYR A 121 1.65 8.08 4.90
N ILE A 122 0.73 8.62 5.70
CA ILE A 122 0.67 8.39 7.14
C ILE A 122 -0.25 7.20 7.38
N LEU A 123 0.30 6.12 7.91
CA LEU A 123 -0.41 4.87 8.16
C LEU A 123 -0.66 4.72 9.65
N LEU A 124 -1.81 5.20 10.10
CA LEU A 124 -2.22 5.11 11.50
C LEU A 124 -2.94 3.80 11.77
N VAL A 125 -2.37 2.97 12.62
CA VAL A 125 -3.07 1.81 13.20
C VAL A 125 -3.55 2.16 14.60
N ASN A 126 -4.85 2.10 14.83
CA ASN A 126 -5.44 2.16 16.18
C ASN A 126 -5.74 0.75 16.65
N VAL A 127 -5.29 0.43 17.88
CA VAL A 127 -5.68 -0.77 18.59
C VAL A 127 -6.76 -0.37 19.60
N GLU A 128 -8.00 -0.80 19.31
CA GLU A 128 -9.19 -0.43 20.06
C GLU A 128 -9.70 -1.62 20.87
N ASN A 129 -10.10 -1.38 22.11
CA ASN A 129 -10.85 -2.35 22.91
C ASN A 129 -12.28 -1.82 23.05
N ILE A 130 -13.24 -2.54 22.47
CA ILE A 130 -14.66 -2.17 22.50
C ILE A 130 -15.44 -3.36 23.03
N ASN A 131 -16.04 -3.23 24.20
CA ASN A 131 -16.84 -4.28 24.84
C ASN A 131 -16.07 -5.61 25.01
N GLU A 132 -14.82 -5.54 25.46
CA GLU A 132 -13.91 -6.68 25.65
C GLU A 132 -13.45 -7.35 24.36
N GLU A 133 -13.83 -6.83 23.19
CA GLU A 133 -13.35 -7.26 21.89
C GLU A 133 -12.24 -6.31 21.40
N PHE A 134 -11.17 -6.89 20.85
CA PHE A 134 -10.06 -6.13 20.30
C PHE A 134 -10.24 -5.93 18.79
N TYR A 135 -10.00 -4.70 18.37
CA TYR A 135 -10.02 -4.32 16.96
C TYR A 135 -8.74 -3.61 16.59
N ILE A 136 -8.29 -3.84 15.37
CA ILE A 136 -7.29 -3.00 14.72
C ILE A 136 -7.96 -2.24 13.59
N ARG A 137 -7.71 -0.94 13.55
CA ARG A 137 -8.18 -0.07 12.46
C ARG A 137 -6.98 0.59 11.82
N LEU A 138 -6.79 0.37 10.52
CA LEU A 138 -5.84 1.13 9.72
C LEU A 138 -6.57 2.29 9.07
N ILE A 139 -6.02 3.49 9.19
CA ILE A 139 -6.41 4.68 8.45
C ILE A 139 -5.15 5.19 7.75
N ALA A 140 -5.21 5.32 6.43
CA ALA A 140 -4.14 5.90 5.65
C ALA A 140 -4.52 7.29 5.16
N TYR A 141 -3.65 8.24 5.41
CA TYR A 141 -3.78 9.61 4.95
C TYR A 141 -2.72 9.90 3.88
N ASP A 142 -3.11 10.61 2.84
CA ASP A 142 -2.15 11.29 1.99
C ASP A 142 -1.57 12.49 2.75
N GLY A 143 -0.25 12.49 2.97
CA GLY A 143 0.41 13.52 3.75
C GLY A 143 0.48 14.89 3.06
N PHE A 144 0.19 14.96 1.77
CA PHE A 144 0.23 16.19 0.98
C PHE A 144 -1.17 16.77 0.75
N THR A 145 -2.17 15.96 0.43
CA THR A 145 -3.56 16.41 0.31
C THR A 145 -4.28 16.44 1.66
N GLN A 146 -3.75 15.74 2.65
CA GLN A 146 -4.35 15.60 3.99
C GLN A 146 -5.68 14.82 4.01
N GLU A 147 -5.98 14.10 2.94
CA GLU A 147 -7.20 13.33 2.81
C GLU A 147 -7.00 11.89 3.27
N ILE A 148 -8.08 11.27 3.76
CA ILE A 148 -8.11 9.84 4.01
C ILE A 148 -8.24 9.13 2.66
N ILE A 149 -7.24 8.32 2.31
CA ILE A 149 -7.23 7.57 1.05
C ILE A 149 -7.64 6.12 1.25
N PHE A 150 -7.48 5.58 2.48
CA PHE A 150 -7.82 4.20 2.78
C PHE A 150 -8.23 4.05 4.25
N SER A 151 -9.20 3.20 4.51
CA SER A 151 -9.56 2.83 5.89
C SER A 151 -10.12 1.41 5.92
N THR A 152 -9.65 0.63 6.88
CA THR A 152 -10.19 -0.71 7.14
C THR A 152 -10.14 -1.02 8.63
N LYS A 153 -11.07 -1.86 9.08
CA LYS A 153 -11.15 -2.32 10.48
C LYS A 153 -11.21 -3.85 10.49
N LYS A 154 -10.52 -4.45 11.43
CA LYS A 154 -10.49 -5.90 11.61
C LYS A 154 -10.59 -6.24 13.09
N GLU A 155 -11.40 -7.23 13.42
CA GLU A 155 -11.43 -7.86 14.74
C GLU A 155 -10.17 -8.71 14.95
N VAL A 156 -9.59 -8.62 16.15
CA VAL A 156 -8.44 -9.39 16.59
C VAL A 156 -8.93 -10.42 17.60
N THR A 157 -9.05 -11.65 17.16
CA THR A 157 -9.55 -12.76 18.01
C THR A 157 -8.52 -13.25 19.02
N ASP A 158 -7.23 -13.00 18.74
CA ASP A 158 -6.11 -13.42 19.61
C ASP A 158 -4.94 -12.44 19.46
N VAL A 159 -4.53 -11.83 20.56
CA VAL A 159 -3.42 -10.87 20.61
C VAL A 159 -2.09 -11.52 20.17
N THR A 160 -1.96 -12.85 20.32
CA THR A 160 -0.74 -13.56 19.89
C THR A 160 -0.54 -13.54 18.37
N VAL A 161 -1.62 -13.34 17.61
CA VAL A 161 -1.58 -13.25 16.13
C VAL A 161 -1.60 -11.81 15.61
N LEU A 162 -1.53 -10.81 16.50
CA LEU A 162 -1.56 -9.39 16.13
C LEU A 162 -0.56 -9.05 15.00
N ASN A 163 0.65 -9.57 15.07
CA ASN A 163 1.65 -9.35 14.03
C ASN A 163 1.21 -9.88 12.65
N ASN A 164 0.50 -11.03 12.62
CA ASN A 164 -0.03 -11.56 11.36
C ASN A 164 -1.13 -10.67 10.79
N ASP A 165 -1.96 -10.11 11.66
CA ASP A 165 -3.03 -9.23 11.25
C ASP A 165 -2.51 -7.87 10.79
N LEU A 166 -1.48 -7.33 11.46
CA LEU A 166 -0.77 -6.13 11.00
C LEU A 166 -0.09 -6.37 9.65
N ASN A 167 0.54 -7.53 9.41
CA ASN A 167 1.10 -7.88 8.10
C ASN A 167 0.02 -7.85 7.00
N LYS A 168 -1.15 -8.45 7.25
CA LYS A 168 -2.27 -8.43 6.30
C LYS A 168 -2.78 -7.01 6.02
N LEU A 169 -2.79 -6.13 7.04
CA LEU A 169 -3.14 -4.72 6.83
C LEU A 169 -2.12 -4.02 5.94
N ALA A 170 -0.82 -4.32 6.11
CA ALA A 170 0.22 -3.76 5.26
C ALA A 170 0.11 -4.27 3.81
N ASP A 171 -0.21 -5.57 3.62
CA ASP A 171 -0.47 -6.16 2.30
C ASP A 171 -1.64 -5.47 1.62
N ASN A 172 -2.77 -5.37 2.32
CA ASN A 172 -3.99 -4.75 1.80
C ASN A 172 -3.76 -3.28 1.39
N PHE A 173 -2.99 -2.54 2.19
CA PHE A 173 -2.67 -1.16 1.85
C PHE A 173 -1.72 -1.06 0.65
N ALA A 174 -0.72 -1.93 0.56
CA ALA A 174 0.21 -1.96 -0.56
C ALA A 174 -0.52 -2.26 -1.88
N ASP A 175 -1.40 -3.27 -1.88
CA ASP A 175 -2.24 -3.62 -3.03
C ASP A 175 -3.20 -2.47 -3.40
N PHE A 176 -3.79 -1.80 -2.40
CA PHE A 176 -4.61 -0.62 -2.63
C PHE A 176 -3.82 0.50 -3.30
N SER A 177 -2.62 0.79 -2.80
CA SER A 177 -1.76 1.86 -3.34
C SER A 177 -1.36 1.58 -4.79
N ASP A 178 -1.04 0.32 -5.12
CA ASP A 178 -0.74 -0.09 -6.49
C ASP A 178 -1.95 0.07 -7.41
N ASN A 179 -3.15 -0.34 -6.95
CA ASN A 179 -4.39 -0.19 -7.71
C ASN A 179 -4.75 1.30 -7.92
N LEU A 180 -4.51 2.15 -6.93
CA LEU A 180 -4.72 3.58 -7.05
C LEU A 180 -3.82 4.17 -8.14
N TRP A 181 -2.53 3.82 -8.12
CA TRP A 181 -1.58 4.27 -9.14
C TRP A 181 -1.97 3.79 -10.54
N VAL A 182 -2.37 2.53 -10.69
CA VAL A 182 -2.86 1.99 -11.98
C VAL A 182 -4.06 2.76 -12.47
N LYS A 183 -5.05 3.01 -11.59
CA LYS A 183 -6.26 3.76 -11.94
C LYS A 183 -5.94 5.17 -12.43
N ASP A 184 -5.06 5.87 -11.72
CA ASP A 184 -4.69 7.25 -12.05
C ASP A 184 -3.85 7.36 -13.35
N ASN A 185 -3.25 6.24 -13.78
CA ASN A 185 -2.41 6.18 -14.97
C ASN A 185 -3.01 5.32 -16.11
N LEU A 186 -4.27 4.90 -15.99
CA LEU A 186 -4.95 4.05 -16.99
C LEU A 186 -4.91 4.62 -18.41
N ASP A 187 -5.06 5.93 -18.56
CA ASP A 187 -5.01 6.58 -19.86
C ASP A 187 -3.64 6.49 -20.54
N ILE A 188 -2.56 6.55 -19.72
CA ILE A 188 -1.18 6.39 -20.21
C ILE A 188 -0.95 4.93 -20.61
N ILE A 189 -1.38 4.00 -19.76
CA ILE A 189 -1.28 2.56 -20.00
C ILE A 189 -2.05 2.16 -21.26
N ASN A 190 -3.28 2.66 -21.42
CA ASN A 190 -4.09 2.38 -22.59
C ASN A 190 -3.49 2.95 -23.89
N LYS A 191 -2.89 4.14 -23.85
CA LYS A 191 -2.18 4.71 -25.02
C LYS A 191 -0.96 3.88 -25.40
N GLU A 192 -0.18 3.43 -24.43
CA GLU A 192 0.99 2.57 -24.65
C GLU A 192 0.57 1.21 -25.27
N LEU A 193 -0.53 0.61 -24.76
CA LEU A 193 -1.09 -0.64 -25.29
C LEU A 193 -1.60 -0.47 -26.72
N THR A 194 -2.24 0.64 -27.07
CA THR A 194 -2.74 0.90 -28.43
C THR A 194 -1.58 1.03 -29.42
N MET A 195 -0.50 1.73 -29.06
CA MET A 195 0.68 1.84 -29.91
C MET A 195 1.36 0.49 -30.19
N ILE A 196 1.31 -0.45 -29.23
CA ILE A 196 1.89 -1.80 -29.39
C ILE A 196 1.01 -2.66 -30.30
N ALA A 197 -0.31 -2.47 -30.31
CA ALA A 197 -1.24 -3.23 -31.15
C ALA A 197 -1.23 -2.81 -32.63
N GLU A 198 -0.69 -1.64 -32.95
CA GLU A 198 -0.58 -1.10 -34.31
C GLU A 198 0.75 -1.46 -35.03
N VAL A 199 1.66 -2.17 -34.36
CA VAL A 199 2.93 -2.65 -34.90
C VAL A 199 2.86 -4.13 -35.26
#